data_6fbbef0dacc7f2057b18160a20953f94
#
_entry.id   6fbbef0dacc7f2057b18160a20953f94
#
_cell.length_a   1.000
_cell.length_b   1.000
_cell.length_c   1.000
_cell.angle_alpha   90.00
_cell.angle_beta   90.00
_cell.angle_gamma   90.00
#
_symmetry.space_group_name_H-M   'P 1'
#
loop_
_entity.id
_entity.type
_entity.pdbx_description
1 polymer ?
#
loop_
_entity_poly.entity_id
_entity_poly.type
_entity_poly.pdbx_seq_one_letter_code
_entity_poly.pdbx_strand_id
1 'polypeptide(L)'
;MPAIIQIITTINDRERAEKIGRRLVEEKLVACCQITGPIRSIYRWKGGIEEADEWYVIIKTKRSLYNQVEGTIRRLHPYEVPE
;
A
#
# COMPACT_ATOMS: atom_id res chain seq x y z
N MET A 1 -1.90 24.60 -9.45
CA MET A 1 -1.66 23.15 -9.68
C MET A 1 -2.07 22.37 -8.46
N PRO A 2 -2.78 21.26 -8.63
CA PRO A 2 -3.10 20.43 -7.49
C PRO A 2 -1.83 19.79 -6.93
N ALA A 3 -1.79 19.65 -5.61
CA ALA A 3 -0.67 18.98 -4.96
C ALA A 3 -0.76 17.48 -5.23
N ILE A 4 0.34 16.90 -5.66
CA ILE A 4 0.47 15.47 -5.92
C ILE A 4 1.31 14.88 -4.80
N ILE A 5 0.86 13.77 -4.23
CA ILE A 5 1.58 13.06 -3.18
C ILE A 5 1.85 11.63 -3.59
N GLN A 6 2.80 11.03 -2.92
CA GLN A 6 3.12 9.63 -3.08
C GLN A 6 2.88 8.92 -1.76
N ILE A 7 2.13 7.83 -1.81
CA ILE A 7 1.84 7.00 -0.65
C ILE A 7 2.50 5.66 -0.88
N ILE A 8 3.24 5.18 0.12
CA ILE A 8 3.92 3.89 0.02
C ILE A 8 3.47 3.02 1.18
N THR A 9 3.07 1.80 0.87
CA THR A 9 2.79 0.80 1.89
C THR A 9 3.43 -0.53 1.46
N THR A 10 3.46 -1.49 2.39
CA THR A 10 3.97 -2.82 2.09
C THR A 10 2.91 -3.85 2.41
N ILE A 11 2.97 -4.97 1.70
CA ILE A 11 2.02 -6.05 1.89
C ILE A 11 2.72 -7.37 1.57
N ASN A 12 2.38 -8.42 2.30
CA ASN A 12 3.07 -9.71 2.20
C ASN A 12 2.49 -10.65 1.15
N ASP A 13 1.61 -10.17 0.30
CA ASP A 13 0.93 -10.97 -0.72
C ASP A 13 0.83 -10.17 -1.99
N ARG A 14 1.51 -10.63 -3.05
CA ARG A 14 1.54 -9.94 -4.32
C ARG A 14 0.15 -9.81 -4.95
N GLU A 15 -0.63 -10.88 -4.89
CA GLU A 15 -1.97 -10.84 -5.48
C GLU A 15 -2.86 -9.83 -4.80
N ARG A 16 -2.75 -9.74 -3.47
CA ARG A 16 -3.52 -8.75 -2.72
C ARG A 16 -3.05 -7.34 -3.01
N ALA A 17 -1.74 -7.14 -3.19
CA ALA A 17 -1.20 -5.86 -3.60
C ALA A 17 -1.80 -5.43 -4.93
N GLU A 18 -1.88 -6.33 -5.89
CA GLU A 18 -2.45 -6.05 -7.20
C GLU A 18 -3.95 -5.73 -7.10
N LYS A 19 -4.68 -6.43 -6.23
CA LYS A 19 -6.10 -6.16 -6.01
C LYS A 19 -6.32 -4.76 -5.45
N ILE A 20 -5.50 -4.38 -4.48
CA ILE A 20 -5.59 -3.04 -3.88
C ILE A 20 -5.32 -1.98 -4.94
N GLY A 21 -4.25 -2.14 -5.69
CA GLY A 21 -3.89 -1.19 -6.74
C GLY A 21 -4.96 -1.06 -7.80
N ARG A 22 -5.49 -2.19 -8.26
CA ARG A 22 -6.54 -2.20 -9.27
C ARG A 22 -7.80 -1.50 -8.76
N ARG A 23 -8.20 -1.79 -7.53
CA ARG A 23 -9.37 -1.18 -6.93
C ARG A 23 -9.24 0.34 -6.85
N LEU A 24 -8.08 0.82 -6.43
CA LEU A 24 -7.83 2.25 -6.31
C LEU A 24 -7.90 2.95 -7.67
N VAL A 25 -7.37 2.34 -8.70
CA VAL A 25 -7.41 2.90 -10.05
C VAL A 25 -8.83 2.86 -10.60
N GLU A 26 -9.53 1.74 -10.41
CA GLU A 26 -10.91 1.61 -10.87
C GLU A 26 -11.84 2.63 -10.23
N GLU A 27 -11.63 2.95 -8.97
CA GLU A 27 -12.42 3.94 -8.25
C GLU A 27 -11.96 5.38 -8.52
N LYS A 28 -10.97 5.54 -9.37
CA LYS A 28 -10.43 6.85 -9.76
C LYS A 28 -9.88 7.64 -8.56
N LEU A 29 -9.42 6.93 -7.55
CA LEU A 29 -8.83 7.55 -6.36
C LEU A 29 -7.35 7.86 -6.53
N VAL A 30 -6.70 7.25 -7.50
CA VAL A 30 -5.26 7.42 -7.72
C VAL A 30 -4.96 7.57 -9.20
N ALA A 31 -3.87 8.26 -9.50
CA ALA A 31 -3.42 8.41 -10.87
C ALA A 31 -2.74 7.13 -11.36
N CYS A 32 -1.94 6.52 -10.49
CA CYS A 32 -1.31 5.25 -10.81
C CYS A 32 -0.92 4.52 -9.53
N CYS A 33 -0.73 3.22 -9.67
CA CYS A 33 -0.26 2.36 -8.61
C CYS A 33 0.82 1.46 -9.19
N GLN A 34 1.96 1.39 -8.52
CA GLN A 34 3.07 0.57 -8.97
C GLN A 34 3.42 -0.41 -7.85
N ILE A 35 3.74 -1.64 -8.23
CA ILE A 35 4.06 -2.70 -7.28
C ILE A 35 5.45 -3.20 -7.60
N THR A 36 6.31 -3.24 -6.60
CA THR A 36 7.66 -3.75 -6.77
C THR A 36 8.02 -4.68 -5.62
N GLY A 37 8.76 -5.70 -5.93
CA GLY A 37 9.19 -6.70 -4.96
C GLY A 37 9.48 -8.02 -5.66
N PRO A 38 9.71 -9.09 -4.89
CA PRO A 38 9.66 -9.09 -3.43
C PRO A 38 10.86 -8.38 -2.80
N ILE A 39 10.61 -7.79 -1.64
CA ILE A 39 11.66 -7.23 -0.81
C ILE A 39 11.72 -8.04 0.48
N ARG A 40 12.86 -8.00 1.15
CA ARG A 40 13.03 -8.67 2.43
C ARG A 40 12.85 -7.65 3.53
N SER A 41 11.76 -7.77 4.28
CA SER A 41 11.49 -6.89 5.41
C SER A 41 11.96 -7.57 6.69
N ILE A 42 12.67 -6.83 7.52
CA ILE A 42 13.18 -7.32 8.79
C ILE A 42 12.66 -6.37 9.84
N TYR A 43 11.91 -6.87 10.81
CA TYR A 43 11.24 -6.01 11.78
C TYR A 43 11.12 -6.69 13.13
N ARG A 44 10.84 -5.88 14.14
CA ARG A 44 10.65 -6.40 15.50
C ARG A 44 9.16 -6.70 15.72
N TRP A 45 8.90 -7.86 16.25
CA TRP A 45 7.52 -8.28 16.51
C TRP A 45 7.49 -9.15 17.76
N LYS A 46 6.67 -8.75 18.75
CA LYS A 46 6.45 -9.53 19.98
C LYS A 46 7.75 -9.97 20.66
N GLY A 47 8.69 -9.05 20.77
CA GLY A 47 9.95 -9.32 21.46
C GLY A 47 10.99 -10.06 20.66
N GLY A 48 10.70 -10.41 19.42
CA GLY A 48 11.63 -11.10 18.54
C GLY A 48 11.83 -10.36 17.23
N ILE A 49 12.63 -10.95 16.36
CA ILE A 49 12.89 -10.42 15.05
C ILE A 49 12.23 -11.33 14.03
N GLU A 50 11.40 -10.74 13.17
CA GLU A 50 10.73 -11.45 12.10
C GLU A 50 11.27 -10.99 10.74
N GLU A 51 11.20 -11.88 9.77
CA GLU A 51 11.58 -11.57 8.40
C GLU A 51 10.46 -12.05 7.49
N ALA A 52 10.16 -11.28 6.46
CA ALA A 52 9.10 -11.63 5.53
C ALA A 52 9.40 -11.06 4.17
N ASP A 53 8.90 -11.74 3.14
CA ASP A 53 8.91 -11.18 1.79
C ASP A 53 7.70 -10.29 1.68
N GLU A 54 7.92 -9.08 1.17
CA GLU A 54 6.84 -8.12 1.00
C GLU A 54 6.96 -7.42 -0.34
N TRP A 55 5.89 -6.74 -0.71
CA TRP A 55 5.84 -5.95 -1.94
C TRP A 55 5.49 -4.52 -1.58
N TYR A 56 6.20 -3.58 -2.19
CA TYR A 56 5.83 -2.17 -2.09
C TYR A 56 4.64 -1.90 -3.00
N VAL A 57 3.69 -1.16 -2.48
CA VAL A 57 2.59 -0.59 -3.25
C VAL A 57 2.81 0.92 -3.24
N ILE A 58 3.19 1.46 -4.38
CA ILE A 58 3.55 2.85 -4.53
C ILE A 58 2.42 3.55 -5.28
N ILE A 59 1.80 4.52 -4.64
CA ILE A 59 0.59 5.15 -5.12
C ILE A 59 0.85 6.64 -5.33
N LYS A 60 0.44 7.15 -6.48
CA LYS A 60 0.51 8.58 -6.75
C LYS A 60 -0.90 9.11 -6.89
N THR A 61 -1.23 10.13 -6.13
CA THR A 61 -2.58 10.68 -6.09
C THR A 61 -2.54 12.16 -5.70
N LYS A 62 -3.70 12.79 -5.73
CA LYS A 62 -3.85 14.17 -5.26
C LYS A 62 -3.95 14.17 -3.75
N ARG A 63 -3.36 15.18 -3.12
CA ARG A 63 -3.44 15.31 -1.66
C ARG A 63 -4.89 15.31 -1.17
N SER A 64 -5.79 15.92 -1.93
CA SER A 64 -7.20 16.00 -1.55
C SER A 64 -7.88 14.63 -1.47
N LEU A 65 -7.28 13.59 -2.07
CA LEU A 65 -7.84 12.24 -2.04
C LEU A 65 -7.17 11.34 -0.99
N TYR A 66 -6.23 11.87 -0.22
CA TYR A 66 -5.46 11.07 0.72
C TYR A 66 -6.33 10.26 1.68
N ASN A 67 -7.33 10.90 2.30
CA ASN A 67 -8.16 10.21 3.27
C ASN A 67 -8.96 9.07 2.66
N GLN A 68 -9.44 9.26 1.44
CA GLN A 68 -10.19 8.22 0.73
C GLN A 68 -9.29 7.06 0.34
N VAL A 69 -8.08 7.36 -0.13
CA VAL A 69 -7.09 6.35 -0.48
C VAL A 69 -6.72 5.53 0.76
N GLU A 70 -6.39 6.23 1.85
CA GLU A 70 -6.02 5.56 3.10
C GLU A 70 -7.14 4.66 3.60
N GLY A 71 -8.38 5.15 3.57
CA GLY A 71 -9.52 4.36 4.01
C GLY A 71 -9.71 3.09 3.19
N THR A 72 -9.52 3.19 1.88
CA THR A 72 -9.64 2.04 0.99
C THR A 72 -8.52 1.03 1.26
N ILE A 73 -7.30 1.51 1.44
CA ILE A 73 -6.17 0.64 1.75
C ILE A 73 -6.42 -0.11 3.05
N ARG A 74 -6.87 0.59 4.08
CA ARG A 74 -7.14 -0.04 5.40
C ARG A 74 -8.17 -1.17 5.28
N ARG A 75 -9.22 -0.96 4.50
CA ARG A 75 -10.24 -1.99 4.33
C ARG A 75 -9.74 -3.22 3.61
N LEU A 76 -8.78 -3.06 2.72
CA LEU A 76 -8.30 -4.14 1.86
C LEU A 76 -6.96 -4.74 2.31
N HIS A 77 -6.26 -4.06 3.22
CA HIS A 77 -4.94 -4.50 3.67
C HIS A 77 -5.09 -5.70 4.62
N PRO A 78 -4.27 -6.75 4.47
CA PRO A 78 -4.40 -7.95 5.29
C PRO A 78 -3.87 -7.79 6.70
N TYR A 79 -3.09 -6.75 6.98
CA TYR A 79 -2.51 -6.53 8.30
C TYR A 79 -3.54 -5.88 9.21
N GLU A 80 -3.51 -6.25 10.48
CA GLU A 80 -4.37 -5.62 11.47
C GLU A 80 -4.06 -4.13 11.59
N VAL A 81 -2.77 -3.77 11.53
CA VAL A 81 -2.32 -2.37 11.53
C VAL A 81 -1.48 -2.17 10.28
N PRO A 82 -2.02 -1.52 9.25
CA PRO A 82 -1.26 -1.27 8.01
C PRO A 82 -0.09 -0.33 8.24
N GLU A 83 0.98 -0.54 7.55
CA GLU A 83 2.16 0.32 7.63
C GLU A 83 2.20 1.32 6.48
#